data_0667e3377c2aa37d6112f13a269b2dd4
#
_entry.id   0667e3377c2aa37d6112f13a269b2dd4
#
_cell.length_a   1.000
_cell.length_b   1.000
_cell.length_c   1.000
_cell.angle_alpha   90.00
_cell.angle_beta   90.00
_cell.angle_gamma   90.00
#
_symmetry.space_group_name_H-M   'P 1'
#
loop_
_entity.id
_entity.type
_entity.pdbx_description
1 polymer ?
#
loop_
_entity_poly.entity_id
_entity_poly.type
_entity_poly.pdbx_seq_one_letter_code
_entity_poly.pdbx_strand_id
1 'polypeptide(L)'
;MSFLDKVIERRDAVKAELDAVLEAVASEERTDLTAEETEKVDALVEESRSLDTKIEKFNAQAVADAKASEVRASVAAVVTPQGGAVVTREARTYSPDAEVSFVKDAFAASSRGDFAANERLARHMREESIERRDVGTAQFDGLTIPQYLVDLAAPLARAGRPTADFATSKHSLPASGMTLNISRMTTGTSTAVQVTQNDAVSETDADDTLLTINVRTIAGQQDISKQAIERGTGIDAFIVADLIRSWHTTLDSQILNGAGTAGTIKGIRNSGGNAITFTTTSPTVALLYPKLADAIAQVQSNTFTTPTHFIMHPRRLAFLLAAVDGSNRPLVVPAAGGPMNAVATGAGVAGYGNSGYQMLGLPIITDASVGTTYGAATNQDEIYCVAAPEMHLWEQPGSPFALSFDATGAGNLTVKSVVYGYAAFSAERYPLAASIISGTGLTAPSF
;
A
#
# COMPACT_ATOMS: atom_id res chain seq x y z
N MET A 1 32.53 -28.01 26.93
CA MET A 1 33.17 -27.59 25.66
C MET A 1 32.14 -26.88 24.79
N SER A 2 32.40 -25.67 24.41
CA SER A 2 31.58 -24.88 23.47
C SER A 2 31.69 -25.56 22.09
N PHE A 3 30.69 -25.34 21.22
CA PHE A 3 30.77 -25.81 19.82
C PHE A 3 31.98 -25.20 19.11
N LEU A 4 32.33 -23.96 19.45
CA LEU A 4 33.51 -23.26 18.94
C LEU A 4 34.81 -24.00 19.35
N ASP A 5 34.91 -24.47 20.62
CA ASP A 5 36.07 -25.20 21.09
C ASP A 5 36.29 -26.48 20.26
N LYS A 6 35.22 -27.19 19.92
CA LYS A 6 35.30 -28.39 19.08
C LYS A 6 35.74 -28.09 17.65
N VAL A 7 35.33 -26.96 17.08
CA VAL A 7 35.73 -26.55 15.74
C VAL A 7 37.21 -26.14 15.73
N ILE A 8 37.68 -25.46 16.79
CA ILE A 8 39.11 -25.11 16.94
C ILE A 8 39.96 -26.39 17.10
N GLU A 9 39.54 -27.29 17.96
CA GLU A 9 40.25 -28.59 18.19
C GLU A 9 40.32 -29.39 16.87
N ARG A 10 39.26 -29.43 16.07
CA ARG A 10 39.29 -30.12 14.76
C ARG A 10 40.23 -29.41 13.78
N ARG A 11 40.24 -28.08 13.74
CA ARG A 11 41.17 -27.32 12.89
C ARG A 11 42.63 -27.61 13.26
N ASP A 12 42.94 -27.64 14.57
CA ASP A 12 44.28 -27.88 15.05
C ASP A 12 44.73 -29.35 14.75
N ALA A 13 43.78 -30.28 14.80
CA ALA A 13 44.02 -31.66 14.36
C ALA A 13 44.33 -31.76 12.88
N VAL A 14 43.55 -31.08 12.02
CA VAL A 14 43.75 -31.02 10.58
C VAL A 14 45.10 -30.40 10.21
N LYS A 15 45.50 -29.35 10.93
CA LYS A 15 46.85 -28.74 10.76
C LYS A 15 47.97 -29.70 11.15
N ALA A 16 47.80 -30.42 12.26
CA ALA A 16 48.79 -31.43 12.69
C ALA A 16 48.91 -32.60 11.68
N GLU A 17 47.79 -33.01 11.07
CA GLU A 17 47.80 -34.05 10.00
C GLU A 17 48.49 -33.51 8.73
N LEU A 18 48.30 -32.25 8.38
CA LEU A 18 48.96 -31.61 7.24
C LEU A 18 50.46 -31.47 7.46
N ASP A 19 50.86 -31.02 8.66
CA ASP A 19 52.27 -30.92 9.02
C ASP A 19 52.96 -32.32 9.04
N ALA A 20 52.28 -33.35 9.52
CA ALA A 20 52.80 -34.73 9.50
C ALA A 20 53.03 -35.27 8.07
N VAL A 21 52.14 -34.94 7.12
CA VAL A 21 52.33 -35.32 5.70
C VAL A 21 53.54 -34.56 5.12
N LEU A 22 53.68 -33.27 5.41
CA LEU A 22 54.80 -32.45 4.91
C LEU A 22 56.15 -32.89 5.54
N GLU A 23 56.16 -33.23 6.85
CA GLU A 23 57.36 -33.78 7.52
C GLU A 23 57.76 -35.16 6.97
N ALA A 24 56.79 -36.00 6.63
CA ALA A 24 57.06 -37.28 6.01
C ALA A 24 57.78 -37.13 4.64
N VAL A 25 57.29 -36.20 3.81
CA VAL A 25 57.89 -35.86 2.52
C VAL A 25 59.28 -35.26 2.69
N ALA A 26 59.47 -34.42 3.68
CA ALA A 26 60.77 -33.79 3.99
C ALA A 26 61.81 -34.83 4.51
N SER A 27 61.35 -35.81 5.29
CA SER A 27 62.23 -36.87 5.81
C SER A 27 62.71 -37.84 4.71
N GLU A 28 61.98 -37.94 3.59
CA GLU A 28 62.39 -38.74 2.42
C GLU A 28 63.23 -37.96 1.41
N GLU A 29 63.71 -36.73 1.76
CA GLU A 29 64.50 -35.83 0.91
C GLU A 29 63.89 -35.60 -0.48
N ARG A 30 62.60 -35.74 -0.62
CA ARG A 30 61.86 -35.46 -1.86
C ARG A 30 61.36 -34.01 -1.91
N THR A 31 61.43 -33.43 -3.08
CA THR A 31 60.92 -32.07 -3.35
C THR A 31 59.52 -32.07 -3.94
N ASP A 32 59.04 -33.20 -4.46
CA ASP A 32 57.76 -33.32 -5.12
C ASP A 32 56.84 -34.33 -4.37
N LEU A 33 55.57 -33.92 -4.24
CA LEU A 33 54.50 -34.76 -3.67
C LEU A 33 54.03 -35.81 -4.70
N THR A 34 53.69 -36.99 -4.24
CA THR A 34 53.03 -37.98 -5.09
C THR A 34 51.58 -37.58 -5.34
N ALA A 35 50.94 -38.14 -6.38
CA ALA A 35 49.57 -37.79 -6.73
C ALA A 35 48.58 -38.07 -5.58
N GLU A 36 48.78 -39.15 -4.79
CA GLU A 36 47.95 -39.47 -3.62
C GLU A 36 48.19 -38.51 -2.42
N GLU A 37 49.45 -38.06 -2.24
CA GLU A 37 49.76 -37.06 -1.20
C GLU A 37 49.25 -35.69 -1.56
N THR A 38 49.27 -35.28 -2.82
CA THR A 38 48.71 -34.05 -3.33
C THR A 38 47.21 -33.99 -3.08
N GLU A 39 46.47 -35.08 -3.40
CA GLU A 39 45.03 -35.14 -3.15
C GLU A 39 44.69 -35.04 -1.66
N LYS A 40 45.49 -35.66 -0.79
CA LYS A 40 45.33 -35.57 0.68
C LYS A 40 45.62 -34.18 1.21
N VAL A 41 46.69 -33.54 0.73
CA VAL A 41 47.04 -32.16 1.12
C VAL A 41 45.98 -31.20 0.67
N ASP A 42 45.48 -31.31 -0.56
CA ASP A 42 44.41 -30.44 -1.06
C ASP A 42 43.11 -30.60 -0.25
N ALA A 43 42.76 -31.84 0.08
CA ALA A 43 41.57 -32.08 0.93
C ALA A 43 41.72 -31.49 2.35
N LEU A 44 42.89 -31.66 2.98
CA LEU A 44 43.16 -31.06 4.31
C LEU A 44 43.23 -29.55 4.28
N VAL A 45 43.75 -28.95 3.23
CA VAL A 45 43.76 -27.48 3.02
C VAL A 45 42.34 -26.93 2.86
N GLU A 46 41.50 -27.59 2.07
CA GLU A 46 40.11 -27.20 1.90
C GLU A 46 39.31 -27.35 3.22
N GLU A 47 39.54 -28.45 3.97
CA GLU A 47 38.91 -28.64 5.28
C GLU A 47 39.36 -27.53 6.27
N SER A 48 40.68 -27.24 6.34
CA SER A 48 41.23 -26.16 7.16
C SER A 48 40.58 -24.80 6.83
N ARG A 49 40.48 -24.43 5.55
CA ARG A 49 39.82 -23.20 5.10
C ARG A 49 38.37 -23.14 5.53
N SER A 50 37.65 -24.24 5.37
CA SER A 50 36.23 -24.30 5.77
C SER A 50 36.04 -24.09 7.27
N LEU A 51 36.95 -24.66 8.09
CA LEU A 51 36.95 -24.51 9.54
C LEU A 51 37.35 -23.08 9.98
N ASP A 52 38.37 -22.48 9.34
CA ASP A 52 38.75 -21.07 9.62
C ASP A 52 37.60 -20.12 9.28
N THR A 53 36.91 -20.31 8.16
CA THR A 53 35.72 -19.50 7.82
C THR A 53 34.60 -19.64 8.86
N LYS A 54 34.40 -20.82 9.41
CA LYS A 54 33.42 -21.06 10.48
C LYS A 54 33.84 -20.34 11.78
N ILE A 55 35.14 -20.45 12.17
CA ILE A 55 35.67 -19.78 13.36
C ILE A 55 35.54 -18.28 13.25
N GLU A 56 35.85 -17.69 12.08
CA GLU A 56 35.66 -16.24 11.87
C GLU A 56 34.21 -15.79 12.03
N LYS A 57 33.26 -16.56 11.46
CA LYS A 57 31.82 -16.26 11.60
C LYS A 57 31.37 -16.33 13.07
N PHE A 58 31.78 -17.34 13.81
CA PHE A 58 31.41 -17.47 15.22
C PHE A 58 32.06 -16.38 16.09
N ASN A 59 33.30 -16.01 15.82
CA ASN A 59 33.97 -14.90 16.52
C ASN A 59 33.29 -13.55 16.20
N ALA A 60 32.93 -13.31 14.94
CA ALA A 60 32.18 -12.12 14.56
C ALA A 60 30.82 -12.05 15.25
N GLN A 61 30.13 -13.19 15.35
CA GLN A 61 28.86 -13.29 16.07
C GLN A 61 29.05 -13.05 17.58
N ALA A 62 30.05 -13.64 18.20
CA ALA A 62 30.35 -13.44 19.63
C ALA A 62 30.68 -11.97 19.95
N VAL A 63 31.43 -11.29 19.08
CA VAL A 63 31.70 -9.85 19.21
C VAL A 63 30.44 -9.01 19.05
N ALA A 64 29.55 -9.36 18.12
CA ALA A 64 28.27 -8.70 17.93
C ALA A 64 27.36 -8.88 19.16
N ASP A 65 27.29 -10.09 19.71
CA ASP A 65 26.51 -10.40 20.91
C ASP A 65 27.05 -9.72 22.16
N ALA A 66 28.38 -9.63 22.28
CA ALA A 66 29.04 -8.88 23.35
C ALA A 66 28.70 -7.37 23.31
N LYS A 67 28.77 -6.76 22.11
CA LYS A 67 28.35 -5.37 21.90
C LYS A 67 26.86 -5.17 22.19
N ALA A 68 26.01 -6.09 21.76
CA ALA A 68 24.58 -6.03 22.05
C ALA A 68 24.29 -6.15 23.56
N SER A 69 25.04 -6.96 24.29
CA SER A 69 24.92 -7.09 25.74
C SER A 69 25.40 -5.82 26.47
N GLU A 70 26.45 -5.19 25.97
CA GLU A 70 26.99 -3.93 26.51
C GLU A 70 26.01 -2.77 26.31
N VAL A 71 25.40 -2.69 25.10
CA VAL A 71 24.32 -1.73 24.83
C VAL A 71 23.10 -1.98 25.72
N ARG A 72 22.71 -3.24 25.93
CA ARG A 72 21.59 -3.58 26.83
C ARG A 72 21.93 -3.19 28.30
N ALA A 73 23.15 -3.42 28.72
CA ALA A 73 23.60 -3.03 30.07
C ALA A 73 23.62 -1.51 30.23
N SER A 74 24.09 -0.76 29.25
CA SER A 74 24.06 0.70 29.25
C SER A 74 22.64 1.27 29.27
N VAL A 75 21.74 0.70 28.49
CA VAL A 75 20.32 1.09 28.50
C VAL A 75 19.65 0.71 29.84
N ALA A 76 19.94 -0.47 30.39
CA ALA A 76 19.44 -0.87 31.69
C ALA A 76 19.96 0.05 32.84
N ALA A 77 21.20 0.51 32.75
CA ALA A 77 21.78 1.46 33.71
C ALA A 77 21.13 2.85 33.64
N VAL A 78 20.63 3.25 32.43
CA VAL A 78 19.91 4.52 32.26
C VAL A 78 18.44 4.40 32.69
N VAL A 79 17.85 3.20 32.60
CA VAL A 79 16.45 2.94 32.94
C VAL A 79 16.24 2.57 34.41
N THR A 80 17.29 2.21 35.15
CA THR A 80 17.16 2.05 36.62
C THR A 80 17.09 3.42 37.28
N PRO A 81 15.94 3.82 37.83
CA PRO A 81 15.87 5.07 38.60
C PRO A 81 16.76 4.93 39.81
N GLN A 82 17.84 5.73 39.89
CA GLN A 82 18.59 5.91 41.11
C GLN A 82 17.63 6.39 42.19
N GLY A 83 17.42 5.54 43.21
CA GLY A 83 16.89 5.87 44.49
C GLY A 83 15.92 7.04 44.59
N GLY A 84 14.73 6.88 44.06
CA GLY A 84 13.62 7.77 44.42
C GLY A 84 13.34 7.60 45.90
N ALA A 85 13.34 8.71 46.65
CA ALA A 85 12.89 8.73 48.04
C ALA A 85 11.56 7.99 48.10
N VAL A 86 11.44 6.98 48.95
CA VAL A 86 10.19 6.29 49.24
C VAL A 86 9.30 7.31 49.93
N VAL A 87 8.49 8.01 49.15
CA VAL A 87 7.42 8.85 49.69
C VAL A 87 6.33 7.91 50.17
N THR A 88 6.29 7.70 51.46
CA THR A 88 5.39 6.74 52.10
C THR A 88 3.94 7.18 52.08
N ARG A 89 3.61 8.44 51.76
CA ARG A 89 2.28 8.96 51.45
C ARG A 89 2.36 10.38 50.89
N GLU A 90 2.02 10.61 49.66
CA GLU A 90 1.56 11.93 49.18
C GLU A 90 0.16 12.16 49.71
N ALA A 91 -0.13 13.38 50.21
CA ALA A 91 -1.45 13.77 50.60
C ALA A 91 -2.36 13.77 49.36
N ARG A 92 -3.50 13.06 49.38
CA ARG A 92 -4.46 13.05 48.28
C ARG A 92 -4.96 14.46 47.98
N THR A 93 -5.12 14.78 46.74
CA THR A 93 -5.61 16.09 46.28
C THR A 93 -7.02 16.38 46.87
N TYR A 94 -7.87 15.36 47.02
CA TYR A 94 -9.16 15.45 47.71
C TYR A 94 -9.21 14.43 48.83
N SER A 95 -9.18 14.88 50.04
CA SER A 95 -9.36 14.10 51.27
C SER A 95 -10.56 14.66 52.05
N PRO A 96 -11.20 13.88 52.97
CA PRO A 96 -12.30 14.38 53.80
C PRO A 96 -11.96 15.64 54.59
N ASP A 97 -10.68 15.83 54.90
CA ASP A 97 -10.15 16.96 55.70
C ASP A 97 -9.54 18.06 54.82
N ALA A 98 -9.63 17.98 53.47
CA ALA A 98 -9.12 18.98 52.57
C ALA A 98 -10.06 20.19 52.48
N GLU A 99 -9.50 21.41 52.43
CA GLU A 99 -10.30 22.65 52.28
C GLU A 99 -10.98 22.74 50.90
N VAL A 100 -10.59 21.91 49.96
CA VAL A 100 -11.04 21.92 48.54
C VAL A 100 -11.89 20.72 48.26
N SER A 101 -13.10 20.95 47.71
CA SER A 101 -14.07 19.88 47.37
C SER A 101 -14.00 19.57 45.90
N PHE A 102 -13.93 18.29 45.54
CA PHE A 102 -13.98 17.78 44.16
C PHE A 102 -15.16 18.36 43.35
N VAL A 103 -16.37 18.43 43.97
CA VAL A 103 -17.58 18.94 43.31
C VAL A 103 -17.47 20.42 43.01
N LYS A 104 -16.84 21.22 43.92
CA LYS A 104 -16.63 22.64 43.71
C LYS A 104 -15.64 22.88 42.60
N ASP A 105 -14.55 22.12 42.54
CA ASP A 105 -13.54 22.24 41.48
C ASP A 105 -14.08 21.76 40.13
N ALA A 106 -14.86 20.68 40.09
CA ALA A 106 -15.53 20.22 38.86
C ALA A 106 -16.47 21.31 38.31
N PHE A 107 -17.21 21.99 39.19
CA PHE A 107 -18.09 23.09 38.80
C PHE A 107 -17.32 24.34 38.37
N ALA A 108 -16.25 24.70 39.09
CA ALA A 108 -15.39 25.84 38.75
C ALA A 108 -14.65 25.62 37.43
N ALA A 109 -14.19 24.41 37.17
CA ALA A 109 -13.56 24.03 35.90
C ALA A 109 -14.54 24.12 34.72
N SER A 110 -15.78 23.60 34.89
CA SER A 110 -16.76 23.57 33.79
C SER A 110 -17.45 24.91 33.55
N SER A 111 -17.72 25.72 34.59
CA SER A 111 -18.53 26.95 34.47
C SER A 111 -17.68 28.20 34.38
N ARG A 112 -16.48 28.21 34.94
CA ARG A 112 -15.62 29.40 35.02
C ARG A 112 -14.26 29.23 34.31
N GLY A 113 -13.94 28.03 33.84
CA GLY A 113 -12.65 27.76 33.22
C GLY A 113 -11.44 27.94 34.15
N ASP A 114 -11.63 27.73 35.46
CA ASP A 114 -10.58 27.92 36.46
C ASP A 114 -9.44 26.95 36.24
N PHE A 115 -8.27 27.48 35.88
CA PHE A 115 -7.10 26.68 35.57
C PHE A 115 -6.58 25.90 36.78
N ALA A 116 -6.64 26.49 37.99
CA ALA A 116 -6.19 25.83 39.21
C ALA A 116 -7.10 24.65 39.61
N ALA A 117 -8.42 24.77 39.37
CA ALA A 117 -9.36 23.69 39.55
C ALA A 117 -9.13 22.55 38.55
N ASN A 118 -8.87 22.86 37.28
CA ASN A 118 -8.52 21.87 36.26
C ASN A 118 -7.21 21.13 36.57
N GLU A 119 -6.21 21.82 37.09
CA GLU A 119 -4.93 21.21 37.49
C GLU A 119 -5.12 20.24 38.67
N ARG A 120 -5.93 20.59 39.68
CA ARG A 120 -6.23 19.70 40.80
C ARG A 120 -7.04 18.47 40.36
N LEU A 121 -7.99 18.63 39.46
CA LEU A 121 -8.74 17.53 38.87
C LEU A 121 -7.83 16.58 38.07
N ALA A 122 -6.92 17.13 37.26
CA ALA A 122 -5.98 16.34 36.50
C ALA A 122 -4.97 15.58 37.41
N ARG A 123 -4.57 16.20 38.56
CA ARG A 123 -3.74 15.54 39.57
C ARG A 123 -4.50 14.39 40.23
N HIS A 124 -5.73 14.60 40.66
CA HIS A 124 -6.57 13.56 41.24
C HIS A 124 -6.80 12.38 40.28
N MET A 125 -7.03 12.62 38.99
CA MET A 125 -7.12 11.55 37.99
C MET A 125 -5.83 10.73 37.88
N ARG A 126 -4.66 11.37 38.01
CA ARG A 126 -3.37 10.65 38.03
C ARG A 126 -3.22 9.83 39.32
N GLU A 127 -3.56 10.38 40.46
CA GLU A 127 -3.56 9.66 41.76
C GLU A 127 -4.44 8.42 41.69
N GLU A 128 -5.68 8.56 41.18
CA GLU A 128 -6.62 7.45 41.05
C GLU A 128 -6.13 6.39 40.03
N SER A 129 -5.45 6.80 38.97
CA SER A 129 -4.87 5.88 37.98
C SER A 129 -3.68 5.08 38.54
N ILE A 130 -2.94 5.66 39.49
CA ILE A 130 -1.81 4.98 40.17
C ILE A 130 -2.34 3.99 41.22
N GLU A 131 -3.40 4.34 41.98
CA GLU A 131 -4.03 3.44 42.94
C GLU A 131 -4.71 2.23 42.33
N ARG A 132 -5.30 2.38 41.14
CA ARG A 132 -5.90 1.26 40.38
C ARG A 132 -4.86 0.23 39.92
N ARG A 133 -3.56 0.54 39.98
CA ARG A 133 -2.49 -0.41 39.67
C ARG A 133 -2.23 -1.47 40.71
N ASP A 134 -2.70 -1.27 41.94
CA ASP A 134 -2.43 -2.19 43.06
C ASP A 134 -3.47 -3.31 43.21
N VAL A 135 -4.53 -3.29 42.40
CA VAL A 135 -5.53 -4.39 42.33
C VAL A 135 -5.09 -5.35 41.23
N GLY A 136 -4.61 -6.53 41.63
CA GLY A 136 -4.12 -7.55 40.71
C GLY A 136 -5.14 -7.94 39.64
N THR A 137 -4.70 -8.11 38.40
CA THR A 137 -5.50 -8.47 37.21
C THR A 137 -6.33 -9.74 37.37
N ALA A 138 -6.02 -10.61 38.33
CA ALA A 138 -6.74 -11.87 38.60
C ALA A 138 -8.10 -11.71 39.29
N GLN A 139 -8.42 -10.51 39.82
CA GLN A 139 -9.67 -10.26 40.54
C GLN A 139 -10.73 -9.52 39.71
N PHE A 140 -10.37 -9.02 38.54
CA PHE A 140 -11.25 -8.28 37.63
C PHE A 140 -11.12 -8.73 36.16
N ASP A 141 -11.06 -10.02 35.93
CA ASP A 141 -10.97 -10.63 34.58
C ASP A 141 -12.03 -10.12 33.57
N GLY A 142 -13.14 -9.59 34.08
CA GLY A 142 -14.21 -9.03 33.26
C GLY A 142 -14.10 -7.51 32.97
N LEU A 143 -13.22 -6.79 33.64
CA LEU A 143 -13.09 -5.32 33.50
C LEU A 143 -11.77 -4.87 32.85
N THR A 144 -10.77 -5.72 32.79
CA THR A 144 -9.50 -5.41 32.12
C THR A 144 -9.57 -5.84 30.66
N ILE A 145 -10.00 -4.95 29.79
CA ILE A 145 -9.73 -5.09 28.37
C ILE A 145 -8.24 -4.74 28.21
N PRO A 146 -7.37 -5.70 27.87
CA PRO A 146 -5.93 -5.42 27.71
C PRO A 146 -5.74 -4.36 26.63
N GLN A 147 -5.02 -3.27 26.92
CA GLN A 147 -4.77 -2.18 25.96
C GLN A 147 -4.13 -2.66 24.66
N TYR A 148 -3.36 -3.76 24.69
CA TYR A 148 -2.78 -4.33 23.47
C TYR A 148 -3.82 -4.88 22.47
N LEU A 149 -5.04 -5.19 22.90
CA LEU A 149 -6.13 -5.58 22.00
C LEU A 149 -6.70 -4.38 21.21
N VAL A 150 -6.55 -3.16 21.72
CA VAL A 150 -6.94 -1.94 21.01
C VAL A 150 -5.97 -1.66 19.86
N ASP A 151 -4.67 -1.89 20.09
CA ASP A 151 -3.63 -1.73 19.06
C ASP A 151 -3.74 -2.82 17.96
N LEU A 152 -4.36 -3.97 18.28
CA LEU A 152 -4.63 -5.07 17.34
C LEU A 152 -6.02 -4.98 16.71
N ALA A 153 -6.79 -3.92 16.94
CA ALA A 153 -8.09 -3.74 16.31
C ALA A 153 -7.93 -3.75 14.78
N ALA A 154 -8.55 -4.72 14.13
CA ALA A 154 -8.49 -4.86 12.69
C ALA A 154 -9.57 -3.99 12.03
N PRO A 155 -9.19 -2.93 11.31
CA PRO A 155 -10.15 -2.16 10.52
C PRO A 155 -10.71 -3.01 9.38
N LEU A 156 -11.90 -2.65 8.90
CA LEU A 156 -12.48 -3.28 7.72
C LEU A 156 -11.51 -3.10 6.53
N ALA A 157 -11.19 -4.21 5.86
CA ALA A 157 -10.38 -4.18 4.65
C ALA A 157 -11.20 -3.52 3.52
N ARG A 158 -10.64 -2.50 2.90
CA ARG A 158 -11.23 -1.78 1.77
C ARG A 158 -10.25 -1.77 0.60
N ALA A 159 -10.78 -1.67 -0.62
CA ALA A 159 -9.98 -1.73 -1.85
C ALA A 159 -9.00 -0.56 -2.03
N GLY A 160 -9.16 0.53 -1.30
CA GLY A 160 -8.34 1.73 -1.48
C GLY A 160 -8.57 2.44 -2.81
N ARG A 161 -7.54 3.05 -3.41
CA ARG A 161 -7.65 3.80 -4.66
C ARG A 161 -6.46 3.60 -5.62
N PRO A 162 -6.16 2.37 -6.04
CA PRO A 162 -4.99 2.11 -6.88
C PRO A 162 -5.04 2.80 -8.25
N THR A 163 -6.21 2.87 -8.90
CA THR A 163 -6.36 3.56 -10.17
C THR A 163 -6.08 5.05 -10.04
N ALA A 164 -6.63 5.71 -9.02
CA ALA A 164 -6.39 7.12 -8.75
C ALA A 164 -4.91 7.42 -8.46
N ASP A 165 -4.20 6.48 -7.81
CA ASP A 165 -2.83 6.71 -7.39
C ASP A 165 -1.80 6.46 -8.50
N PHE A 166 -2.00 5.47 -9.35
CA PHE A 166 -1.00 5.02 -10.32
C PHE A 166 -1.35 5.31 -11.79
N ALA A 167 -2.65 5.41 -12.13
CA ALA A 167 -3.09 5.54 -13.52
C ALA A 167 -3.64 6.94 -13.85
N THR A 168 -3.49 7.93 -12.98
CA THR A 168 -3.98 9.30 -13.22
C THR A 168 -2.90 10.36 -13.09
N SER A 169 -3.10 11.46 -13.84
CA SER A 169 -2.35 12.70 -13.68
C SER A 169 -3.05 13.58 -12.65
N LYS A 170 -2.40 13.80 -11.51
CA LYS A 170 -2.99 14.50 -10.35
C LYS A 170 -2.80 16.01 -10.44
N HIS A 171 -3.89 16.75 -10.20
CA HIS A 171 -3.92 18.19 -10.20
C HIS A 171 -4.65 18.70 -8.95
N SER A 172 -4.28 19.87 -8.48
CA SER A 172 -5.03 20.56 -7.41
C SER A 172 -6.27 21.23 -7.99
N LEU A 173 -7.41 21.08 -7.31
CA LEU A 173 -8.60 21.85 -7.62
C LEU A 173 -8.36 23.36 -7.36
N PRO A 174 -8.89 24.26 -8.21
CA PRO A 174 -8.95 25.67 -7.90
C PRO A 174 -9.68 25.94 -6.59
N ALA A 175 -9.34 27.03 -5.92
CA ALA A 175 -9.94 27.40 -4.63
C ALA A 175 -11.44 27.70 -4.70
N SER A 176 -11.98 27.99 -5.88
CA SER A 176 -13.40 28.31 -6.10
C SER A 176 -13.88 27.77 -7.45
N GLY A 177 -15.18 27.51 -7.54
CA GLY A 177 -15.83 26.99 -8.74
C GLY A 177 -16.17 25.51 -8.66
N MET A 178 -17.31 25.13 -9.23
CA MET A 178 -17.78 23.74 -9.28
C MET A 178 -17.68 23.17 -10.70
N THR A 179 -17.04 23.88 -11.61
CA THR A 179 -16.81 23.48 -13.00
C THR A 179 -15.40 23.86 -13.43
N LEU A 180 -14.78 22.98 -14.17
CA LEU A 180 -13.50 23.19 -14.85
C LEU A 180 -13.77 23.20 -16.35
N ASN A 181 -13.31 24.22 -17.04
CA ASN A 181 -13.49 24.36 -18.47
C ASN A 181 -12.15 24.20 -19.18
N ILE A 182 -12.09 23.30 -20.13
CA ILE A 182 -10.91 23.01 -20.95
C ILE A 182 -11.30 23.17 -22.42
N SER A 183 -10.56 23.98 -23.18
CA SER A 183 -10.70 24.02 -24.64
C SER A 183 -10.11 22.74 -25.24
N ARG A 184 -10.86 22.09 -26.13
CA ARG A 184 -10.42 20.95 -26.89
C ARG A 184 -10.54 21.24 -28.38
N MET A 185 -9.42 21.30 -29.08
CA MET A 185 -9.41 21.47 -30.52
C MET A 185 -10.10 20.26 -31.20
N THR A 186 -11.07 20.54 -32.05
CA THR A 186 -11.85 19.55 -32.82
C THR A 186 -11.42 19.51 -34.26
N THR A 187 -11.03 20.64 -34.85
CA THR A 187 -10.48 20.75 -36.17
C THR A 187 -9.09 21.38 -36.10
N GLY A 188 -8.09 20.69 -36.63
CA GLY A 188 -6.71 21.19 -36.69
C GLY A 188 -6.44 21.95 -37.99
N THR A 189 -5.35 22.71 -38.00
CA THR A 189 -4.83 23.31 -39.24
C THR A 189 -4.26 22.23 -40.17
N SER A 190 -4.40 22.40 -41.48
CA SER A 190 -3.84 21.52 -42.47
C SER A 190 -2.68 22.15 -43.25
N THR A 191 -1.73 21.33 -43.64
CA THR A 191 -0.66 21.70 -44.55
C THR A 191 -0.68 20.73 -45.73
N ALA A 192 -0.51 21.25 -46.94
CA ALA A 192 -0.41 20.43 -48.14
C ALA A 192 0.81 20.84 -48.98
N VAL A 193 1.33 19.91 -49.77
CA VAL A 193 2.38 20.18 -50.74
C VAL A 193 1.81 21.05 -51.82
N GLN A 194 2.46 22.17 -52.11
CA GLN A 194 2.13 22.99 -53.30
C GLN A 194 2.51 22.24 -54.55
N VAL A 195 1.52 21.90 -55.38
CA VAL A 195 1.73 21.06 -56.58
C VAL A 195 2.37 21.85 -57.70
N THR A 196 2.00 23.12 -57.83
CA THR A 196 2.51 24.03 -58.84
C THR A 196 2.99 25.30 -58.19
N GLN A 197 4.05 25.91 -58.69
CA GLN A 197 4.58 27.18 -58.19
C GLN A 197 3.50 28.28 -58.31
N ASN A 198 3.31 29.05 -57.22
CA ASN A 198 2.30 30.10 -57.07
C ASN A 198 0.83 29.64 -56.97
N ASP A 199 0.59 28.33 -56.74
CA ASP A 199 -0.75 27.87 -56.34
C ASP A 199 -1.13 28.36 -54.98
N ALA A 200 -2.45 28.41 -54.72
CA ALA A 200 -2.96 28.75 -53.37
C ALA A 200 -2.47 27.72 -52.35
N VAL A 201 -2.00 28.20 -51.22
CA VAL A 201 -1.63 27.34 -50.07
C VAL A 201 -2.88 26.77 -49.41
N SER A 202 -2.77 25.58 -48.80
CA SER A 202 -3.88 24.98 -48.07
C SER A 202 -4.23 25.83 -46.86
N GLU A 203 -5.52 26.16 -46.74
CA GLU A 203 -6.13 26.89 -45.63
C GLU A 203 -7.17 25.99 -44.98
N THR A 204 -7.17 25.94 -43.64
CA THR A 204 -8.19 25.25 -42.85
C THR A 204 -8.43 26.04 -41.58
N ASP A 205 -9.70 26.38 -41.33
CA ASP A 205 -10.08 27.04 -40.08
C ASP A 205 -9.99 26.05 -38.92
N ALA A 206 -9.21 26.41 -37.95
CA ALA A 206 -9.14 25.64 -36.69
C ALA A 206 -10.36 25.95 -35.84
N ASP A 207 -10.94 24.90 -35.24
CA ASP A 207 -12.11 25.02 -34.36
C ASP A 207 -11.88 24.27 -33.05
N ASP A 208 -12.49 24.79 -31.96
CA ASP A 208 -12.40 24.16 -30.65
C ASP A 208 -13.81 23.95 -30.04
N THR A 209 -13.85 23.06 -29.08
CA THR A 209 -15.04 22.78 -28.28
C THR A 209 -14.71 22.91 -26.81
N LEU A 210 -15.59 23.59 -26.07
CA LEU A 210 -15.45 23.73 -24.63
C LEU A 210 -15.85 22.44 -23.93
N LEU A 211 -14.90 21.77 -23.29
CA LEU A 211 -15.14 20.65 -22.41
C LEU A 211 -15.37 21.13 -21.00
N THR A 212 -16.56 20.91 -20.45
CA THR A 212 -16.94 21.29 -19.09
C THR A 212 -16.90 20.06 -18.18
N ILE A 213 -16.02 20.09 -17.18
CA ILE A 213 -15.84 19.03 -16.19
C ILE A 213 -16.46 19.51 -14.88
N ASN A 214 -17.40 18.75 -14.35
CA ASN A 214 -18.07 19.10 -13.11
C ASN A 214 -17.30 18.57 -11.89
N VAL A 215 -17.04 19.43 -10.92
CA VAL A 215 -16.54 19.06 -9.60
C VAL A 215 -17.68 18.40 -8.83
N ARG A 216 -17.40 17.25 -8.21
CA ARG A 216 -18.37 16.49 -7.44
C ARG A 216 -17.94 16.38 -6.00
N THR A 217 -18.93 16.36 -5.12
CA THR A 217 -18.74 16.13 -3.68
C THR A 217 -18.95 14.65 -3.39
N ILE A 218 -17.95 14.03 -2.80
CA ILE A 218 -18.07 12.68 -2.23
C ILE A 218 -18.12 12.87 -0.72
N ALA A 219 -19.18 12.41 -0.07
CA ALA A 219 -19.37 12.58 1.37
C ALA A 219 -19.97 11.33 2.00
N GLY A 220 -19.62 11.10 3.26
CA GLY A 220 -20.19 10.06 4.10
C GLY A 220 -20.40 10.58 5.51
N GLN A 221 -21.37 10.02 6.23
CA GLN A 221 -21.63 10.37 7.64
C GLN A 221 -21.88 9.14 8.48
N GLN A 222 -21.55 9.26 9.76
CA GLN A 222 -21.81 8.25 10.77
C GLN A 222 -22.22 8.93 12.08
N ASP A 223 -23.33 8.47 12.67
CA ASP A 223 -23.73 8.88 14.01
C ASP A 223 -23.10 7.95 15.05
N ILE A 224 -22.42 8.52 16.05
CA ILE A 224 -21.69 7.80 17.08
C ILE A 224 -22.33 8.14 18.43
N SER A 225 -22.65 7.13 19.25
CA SER A 225 -23.13 7.38 20.59
C SER A 225 -22.07 8.10 21.44
N LYS A 226 -22.46 9.15 22.15
CA LYS A 226 -21.58 9.88 23.06
C LYS A 226 -21.03 8.97 24.17
N GLN A 227 -21.83 8.02 24.64
CA GLN A 227 -21.38 7.02 25.61
C GLN A 227 -20.27 6.13 25.05
N ALA A 228 -20.34 5.77 23.74
CA ALA A 228 -19.29 5.00 23.08
C ALA A 228 -17.98 5.78 22.96
N ILE A 229 -18.05 7.09 22.70
CA ILE A 229 -16.88 7.97 22.63
C ILE A 229 -16.24 8.15 24.01
N GLU A 230 -17.04 8.40 25.05
CA GLU A 230 -16.56 8.69 26.40
C GLU A 230 -16.03 7.45 27.13
N ARG A 231 -16.62 6.26 26.86
CA ARG A 231 -16.27 5.02 27.54
C ARG A 231 -15.47 4.04 26.70
N GLY A 232 -15.45 4.23 25.38
CA GLY A 232 -14.66 3.44 24.47
C GLY A 232 -13.30 4.10 24.19
N THR A 233 -12.27 3.30 23.95
CA THR A 233 -10.94 3.82 23.66
C THR A 233 -10.77 3.95 22.15
N GLY A 234 -10.68 5.19 21.61
CA GLY A 234 -10.34 5.46 20.22
C GLY A 234 -11.40 5.13 19.16
N ILE A 235 -12.67 4.95 19.55
CA ILE A 235 -13.76 4.59 18.62
C ILE A 235 -14.00 5.67 17.57
N ASP A 236 -13.91 6.94 17.95
CA ASP A 236 -14.04 8.11 17.08
C ASP A 236 -12.96 8.12 15.97
N ALA A 237 -11.71 7.96 16.35
CA ALA A 237 -10.60 7.89 15.41
C ALA A 237 -10.73 6.70 14.45
N PHE A 238 -11.18 5.54 14.94
CA PHE A 238 -11.39 4.35 14.14
C PHE A 238 -12.51 4.55 13.10
N ILE A 239 -13.62 5.14 13.47
CA ILE A 239 -14.75 5.41 12.57
C ILE A 239 -14.38 6.46 11.54
N VAL A 240 -13.71 7.54 11.94
CA VAL A 240 -13.24 8.58 10.99
C VAL A 240 -12.25 7.98 9.98
N ALA A 241 -11.32 7.14 10.44
CA ALA A 241 -10.37 6.46 9.56
C ALA A 241 -11.07 5.53 8.57
N ASP A 242 -12.14 4.83 8.98
CA ASP A 242 -12.91 3.97 8.07
C ASP A 242 -13.73 4.79 7.06
N LEU A 243 -14.32 5.91 7.47
CA LEU A 243 -14.99 6.84 6.57
C LEU A 243 -14.02 7.42 5.51
N ILE A 244 -12.80 7.78 5.90
CA ILE A 244 -11.77 8.24 4.97
C ILE A 244 -11.41 7.14 3.95
N ARG A 245 -11.22 5.91 4.41
CA ARG A 245 -10.96 4.76 3.51
C ARG A 245 -12.14 4.51 2.56
N SER A 246 -13.37 4.64 3.06
CA SER A 246 -14.58 4.53 2.25
C SER A 246 -14.64 5.61 1.16
N TRP A 247 -14.28 6.84 1.51
CA TRP A 247 -14.19 7.94 0.55
C TRP A 247 -13.20 7.63 -0.58
N HIS A 248 -12.01 7.12 -0.24
CA HIS A 248 -10.99 6.72 -1.23
C HIS A 248 -11.49 5.62 -2.16
N THR A 249 -12.13 4.58 -1.63
CA THR A 249 -12.71 3.51 -2.44
C THR A 249 -13.83 4.02 -3.36
N THR A 250 -14.66 4.93 -2.87
CA THR A 250 -15.74 5.54 -3.67
C THR A 250 -15.17 6.40 -4.80
N LEU A 251 -14.13 7.21 -4.52
CA LEU A 251 -13.47 8.01 -5.55
C LEU A 251 -12.92 7.13 -6.67
N ASP A 252 -12.24 6.07 -6.32
CA ASP A 252 -11.62 5.15 -7.29
C ASP A 252 -12.68 4.44 -8.15
N SER A 253 -13.75 3.97 -7.51
CA SER A 253 -14.91 3.40 -8.21
C SER A 253 -15.56 4.42 -9.17
N GLN A 254 -15.62 5.69 -8.81
CA GLN A 254 -16.15 6.74 -9.70
C GLN A 254 -15.22 7.03 -10.87
N ILE A 255 -13.90 7.00 -10.68
CA ILE A 255 -12.91 7.17 -11.75
C ILE A 255 -13.04 6.03 -12.78
N LEU A 256 -13.26 4.81 -12.35
CA LEU A 256 -13.43 3.67 -13.26
C LEU A 256 -14.83 3.63 -13.90
N ASN A 257 -15.87 3.62 -13.08
CA ASN A 257 -17.22 3.20 -13.46
C ASN A 257 -18.23 4.34 -13.53
N GLY A 258 -17.90 5.54 -13.06
CA GLY A 258 -18.86 6.65 -12.94
C GLY A 258 -19.58 6.95 -14.25
N ALA A 259 -20.89 7.15 -14.18
CA ALA A 259 -21.74 7.35 -15.35
C ALA A 259 -21.67 8.78 -15.95
N GLY A 260 -21.22 9.77 -15.17
CA GLY A 260 -21.22 11.18 -15.56
C GLY A 260 -22.60 11.87 -15.47
N THR A 261 -23.62 11.14 -15.05
CA THR A 261 -25.00 11.62 -14.89
C THR A 261 -25.42 11.59 -13.43
N ALA A 262 -26.53 12.22 -13.08
CA ALA A 262 -27.12 12.21 -11.73
C ALA A 262 -26.11 12.54 -10.61
N GLY A 263 -25.22 13.49 -10.86
CA GLY A 263 -24.23 13.91 -9.84
C GLY A 263 -22.97 13.05 -9.73
N THR A 264 -22.83 12.00 -10.52
CA THR A 264 -21.63 11.14 -10.56
C THR A 264 -20.49 11.76 -11.39
N ILE A 265 -19.27 11.32 -11.15
CA ILE A 265 -18.11 11.64 -11.99
C ILE A 265 -18.21 10.82 -13.29
N LYS A 266 -17.73 11.34 -14.40
CA LYS A 266 -17.65 10.57 -15.64
C LYS A 266 -16.34 9.77 -15.67
N GLY A 267 -16.45 8.47 -15.44
CA GLY A 267 -15.32 7.57 -15.33
C GLY A 267 -14.75 7.13 -16.69
N ILE A 268 -13.61 6.42 -16.65
CA ILE A 268 -12.90 5.92 -17.84
C ILE A 268 -13.82 5.09 -18.71
N ARG A 269 -14.64 4.23 -18.13
CA ARG A 269 -15.58 3.36 -18.82
C ARG A 269 -16.56 4.13 -19.72
N ASN A 270 -17.00 5.30 -19.30
CA ASN A 270 -18.04 6.10 -19.96
C ASN A 270 -17.47 7.31 -20.70
N SER A 271 -16.15 7.48 -20.76
CA SER A 271 -15.49 8.63 -21.40
C SER A 271 -15.42 8.55 -22.92
N GLY A 272 -15.82 7.43 -23.53
CA GLY A 272 -15.81 7.25 -24.99
C GLY A 272 -14.48 6.70 -25.52
N GLY A 273 -13.76 5.90 -24.73
CA GLY A 273 -12.54 5.21 -25.15
C GLY A 273 -12.75 4.17 -26.25
N ASN A 274 -11.65 3.64 -26.78
CA ASN A 274 -11.69 2.56 -27.79
C ASN A 274 -12.33 1.30 -27.19
N ALA A 275 -13.36 0.78 -27.85
CA ALA A 275 -14.05 -0.43 -27.42
C ALA A 275 -13.52 -1.65 -28.17
N ILE A 276 -12.98 -2.63 -27.43
CA ILE A 276 -12.46 -3.88 -27.96
C ILE A 276 -13.32 -5.03 -27.44
N THR A 277 -13.93 -5.76 -28.37
CA THR A 277 -14.79 -6.88 -28.02
C THR A 277 -13.98 -8.17 -27.91
N PHE A 278 -14.09 -8.84 -26.76
CA PHE A 278 -13.58 -10.18 -26.55
C PHE A 278 -14.74 -11.14 -26.28
N THR A 279 -15.23 -11.76 -27.33
CA THR A 279 -16.39 -12.69 -27.26
C THR A 279 -15.91 -14.10 -27.51
N THR A 280 -16.07 -14.97 -26.53
CA THR A 280 -15.78 -16.40 -26.61
C THR A 280 -16.55 -17.16 -25.53
N THR A 281 -16.88 -18.42 -25.82
CA THR A 281 -17.48 -19.35 -24.83
C THR A 281 -16.45 -20.09 -24.00
N SER A 282 -15.20 -20.14 -24.48
CA SER A 282 -14.08 -20.83 -23.81
C SER A 282 -12.88 -19.88 -23.76
N PRO A 283 -12.84 -18.96 -22.79
CA PRO A 283 -11.78 -17.97 -22.68
C PRO A 283 -10.43 -18.63 -22.35
N THR A 284 -9.44 -18.35 -23.16
CA THR A 284 -8.05 -18.73 -22.93
C THR A 284 -7.15 -17.50 -22.97
N VAL A 285 -5.98 -17.58 -22.34
CA VAL A 285 -5.00 -16.50 -22.39
C VAL A 285 -4.49 -16.28 -23.80
N ALA A 286 -4.36 -17.33 -24.61
CA ALA A 286 -3.95 -17.25 -26.00
C ALA A 286 -4.94 -16.42 -26.88
N LEU A 287 -6.24 -16.52 -26.58
CA LEU A 287 -7.27 -15.71 -27.26
C LEU A 287 -7.34 -14.27 -26.73
N LEU A 288 -7.01 -14.06 -25.47
CA LEU A 288 -6.97 -12.73 -24.85
C LEU A 288 -5.76 -11.91 -25.30
N TYR A 289 -4.61 -12.55 -25.49
CA TYR A 289 -3.34 -11.88 -25.79
C TYR A 289 -3.39 -10.95 -27.02
N PRO A 290 -3.96 -11.35 -28.17
CA PRO A 290 -4.13 -10.45 -29.32
C PRO A 290 -4.98 -9.22 -29.00
N LYS A 291 -5.98 -9.35 -28.11
CA LYS A 291 -6.85 -8.23 -27.71
C LYS A 291 -6.12 -7.21 -26.85
N LEU A 292 -5.16 -7.66 -26.04
CA LEU A 292 -4.28 -6.78 -25.27
C LEU A 292 -3.32 -6.00 -26.19
N ALA A 293 -2.77 -6.66 -27.22
CA ALA A 293 -1.94 -6.00 -28.21
C ALA A 293 -2.76 -4.98 -29.05
N ASP A 294 -4.00 -5.35 -29.42
CA ASP A 294 -4.93 -4.45 -30.11
C ASP A 294 -5.26 -3.21 -29.27
N ALA A 295 -5.43 -3.37 -27.93
CA ALA A 295 -5.66 -2.25 -27.03
C ALA A 295 -4.53 -1.23 -27.05
N ILE A 296 -3.29 -1.69 -27.06
CA ILE A 296 -2.10 -0.83 -27.18
C ILE A 296 -2.08 -0.13 -28.55
N ALA A 297 -2.30 -0.90 -29.62
CA ALA A 297 -2.27 -0.39 -30.99
C ALA A 297 -3.33 0.69 -31.22
N GLN A 298 -4.55 0.52 -30.68
CA GLN A 298 -5.63 1.50 -30.84
C GLN A 298 -5.33 2.81 -30.10
N VAL A 299 -4.77 2.76 -28.88
CA VAL A 299 -4.34 3.97 -28.18
C VAL A 299 -3.26 4.69 -28.99
N GLN A 300 -2.22 3.98 -29.43
CA GLN A 300 -1.14 4.58 -30.20
C GLN A 300 -1.58 5.16 -31.54
N SER A 301 -2.43 4.46 -32.25
CA SER A 301 -2.90 4.90 -33.58
C SER A 301 -3.85 6.10 -33.51
N ASN A 302 -4.68 6.16 -32.47
CA ASN A 302 -5.73 7.18 -32.38
C ASN A 302 -5.28 8.46 -31.65
N THR A 303 -4.29 8.36 -30.74
CA THR A 303 -3.84 9.51 -29.95
C THR A 303 -2.36 9.82 -30.12
N PHE A 304 -1.61 8.98 -30.83
CA PHE A 304 -0.16 9.08 -31.01
C PHE A 304 0.61 9.13 -29.70
N THR A 305 0.00 8.66 -28.62
CA THR A 305 0.59 8.55 -27.28
C THR A 305 0.81 7.09 -26.91
N THR A 306 1.82 6.82 -26.11
CA THR A 306 2.07 5.45 -25.61
C THR A 306 1.21 5.19 -24.38
N PRO A 307 0.43 4.11 -24.33
CA PRO A 307 -0.25 3.72 -23.10
C PRO A 307 0.77 3.40 -22.01
N THR A 308 0.37 3.59 -20.76
CA THR A 308 1.27 3.46 -19.61
C THR A 308 0.94 2.29 -18.71
N HIS A 309 -0.34 1.92 -18.60
CA HIS A 309 -0.79 0.91 -17.63
C HIS A 309 -1.92 0.07 -18.20
N PHE A 310 -1.96 -1.20 -17.74
CA PHE A 310 -3.15 -2.01 -17.75
C PHE A 310 -3.82 -1.98 -16.39
N ILE A 311 -5.15 -1.82 -16.34
CA ILE A 311 -5.93 -1.88 -15.10
C ILE A 311 -6.90 -3.05 -15.24
N MET A 312 -6.93 -3.92 -14.22
CA MET A 312 -7.82 -5.09 -14.22
C MET A 312 -8.20 -5.51 -12.80
N HIS A 313 -9.32 -6.23 -12.71
CA HIS A 313 -9.73 -6.82 -11.43
C HIS A 313 -8.74 -7.92 -11.00
N PRO A 314 -8.45 -8.10 -9.68
CA PRO A 314 -7.54 -9.15 -9.19
C PRO A 314 -7.87 -10.56 -9.71
N ARG A 315 -9.16 -10.89 -9.90
CA ARG A 315 -9.58 -12.18 -10.48
C ARG A 315 -9.03 -12.41 -11.89
N ARG A 316 -8.86 -11.32 -12.67
CA ARG A 316 -8.31 -11.41 -14.03
C ARG A 316 -6.80 -11.62 -14.01
N LEU A 317 -6.09 -10.99 -13.07
CA LEU A 317 -4.68 -11.32 -12.85
C LEU A 317 -4.51 -12.79 -12.44
N ALA A 318 -5.36 -13.31 -11.55
CA ALA A 318 -5.35 -14.71 -11.16
C ALA A 318 -5.55 -15.65 -12.35
N PHE A 319 -6.44 -15.31 -13.30
CA PHE A 319 -6.62 -16.04 -14.56
C PHE A 319 -5.32 -16.08 -15.39
N LEU A 320 -4.58 -14.96 -15.45
CA LEU A 320 -3.31 -14.92 -16.17
C LEU A 320 -2.24 -15.75 -15.44
N LEU A 321 -2.19 -15.69 -14.11
CA LEU A 321 -1.24 -16.44 -13.29
C LEU A 321 -1.45 -17.95 -13.37
N ALA A 322 -2.71 -18.41 -13.48
CA ALA A 322 -3.05 -19.82 -13.58
C ALA A 322 -2.80 -20.40 -15.00
N ALA A 323 -2.51 -19.55 -15.97
CA ALA A 323 -2.33 -19.98 -17.35
C ALA A 323 -1.00 -20.73 -17.55
N VAL A 324 -1.08 -21.88 -18.23
CA VAL A 324 0.06 -22.70 -18.61
C VAL A 324 0.10 -22.94 -20.11
N ASP A 325 1.27 -23.25 -20.64
CA ASP A 325 1.43 -23.66 -22.04
C ASP A 325 1.09 -25.15 -22.24
N GLY A 326 1.16 -25.62 -23.49
CA GLY A 326 0.92 -27.01 -23.84
C GLY A 326 1.88 -28.02 -23.17
N SER A 327 2.91 -27.57 -22.48
CA SER A 327 3.88 -28.37 -21.72
C SER A 327 3.76 -28.15 -20.22
N ASN A 328 2.64 -27.59 -19.74
CA ASN A 328 2.35 -27.26 -18.34
C ASN A 328 3.35 -26.26 -17.70
N ARG A 329 3.97 -25.41 -18.53
CA ARG A 329 4.83 -24.33 -18.00
C ARG A 329 4.01 -23.05 -17.79
N PRO A 330 4.20 -22.33 -16.65
CA PRO A 330 3.47 -21.10 -16.40
C PRO A 330 3.80 -20.04 -17.46
N LEU A 331 2.77 -19.34 -17.93
CA LEU A 331 2.90 -18.25 -18.89
C LEU A 331 3.24 -16.92 -18.22
N VAL A 332 3.12 -16.84 -16.91
CA VAL A 332 3.52 -15.68 -16.11
C VAL A 332 4.71 -16.07 -15.23
N VAL A 333 5.82 -15.38 -15.40
CA VAL A 333 7.07 -15.68 -14.70
C VAL A 333 7.49 -14.54 -13.80
N PRO A 334 7.97 -14.83 -12.57
CA PRO A 334 8.27 -13.81 -11.57
C PRO A 334 9.49 -12.91 -11.85
N ALA A 335 10.36 -13.27 -12.80
CA ALA A 335 11.58 -12.51 -13.05
C ALA A 335 12.08 -12.62 -14.48
N ALA A 336 12.95 -11.69 -14.89
CA ALA A 336 13.64 -11.70 -16.17
C ALA A 336 14.46 -13.01 -16.34
N GLY A 337 14.10 -13.84 -17.30
CA GLY A 337 14.72 -15.15 -17.56
C GLY A 337 13.74 -16.27 -17.80
N GLY A 338 12.44 -15.96 -17.83
CA GLY A 338 11.40 -16.93 -18.17
C GLY A 338 11.41 -17.36 -19.64
N PRO A 339 10.60 -18.37 -20.00
CA PRO A 339 10.49 -18.86 -21.37
C PRO A 339 10.01 -17.72 -22.29
N MET A 340 10.46 -17.75 -23.56
CA MET A 340 10.12 -16.71 -24.55
C MET A 340 8.62 -16.62 -24.89
N ASN A 341 7.78 -17.53 -24.37
CA ASN A 341 6.34 -17.54 -24.52
C ASN A 341 5.60 -16.90 -23.32
N ALA A 342 6.30 -16.23 -22.42
CA ALA A 342 5.68 -15.58 -21.27
C ALA A 342 4.75 -14.42 -21.70
N VAL A 343 3.55 -14.38 -21.15
CA VAL A 343 2.53 -13.33 -21.38
C VAL A 343 2.78 -12.11 -20.49
N ALA A 344 3.28 -12.35 -19.27
CA ALA A 344 3.64 -11.31 -18.33
C ALA A 344 4.87 -11.71 -17.54
N THR A 345 5.64 -10.74 -17.10
CA THR A 345 6.86 -10.95 -16.31
C THR A 345 6.79 -10.12 -15.04
N GLY A 346 7.43 -10.59 -13.97
CA GLY A 346 7.65 -9.80 -12.78
C GLY A 346 8.62 -8.66 -13.06
N ALA A 347 8.26 -7.42 -12.76
CA ALA A 347 9.04 -6.23 -13.08
C ALA A 347 9.33 -5.35 -11.86
N GLY A 348 8.97 -5.80 -10.69
CA GLY A 348 9.19 -5.00 -9.48
C GLY A 348 8.60 -5.63 -8.23
N VAL A 349 8.64 -4.89 -7.14
CA VAL A 349 8.03 -5.31 -5.88
C VAL A 349 6.52 -5.12 -5.98
N ALA A 350 5.77 -6.18 -5.74
CA ALA A 350 4.32 -6.09 -5.61
C ALA A 350 3.96 -5.23 -4.39
N GLY A 351 2.97 -4.38 -4.54
CA GLY A 351 2.49 -3.49 -3.50
C GLY A 351 1.01 -3.19 -3.69
N TYR A 352 0.49 -2.32 -2.85
CA TYR A 352 -0.89 -1.90 -2.94
C TYR A 352 -1.22 -1.35 -4.36
N GLY A 353 -2.12 -2.01 -5.07
CA GLY A 353 -2.52 -1.64 -6.42
C GLY A 353 -1.50 -1.92 -7.54
N ASN A 354 -0.23 -2.12 -7.20
CA ASN A 354 0.79 -2.55 -8.14
C ASN A 354 1.01 -4.06 -7.99
N SER A 355 0.64 -4.82 -9.01
CA SER A 355 0.77 -6.28 -8.97
C SER A 355 2.21 -6.78 -9.01
N GLY A 356 3.18 -5.91 -9.34
CA GLY A 356 4.56 -6.29 -9.61
C GLY A 356 4.77 -7.00 -10.94
N TYR A 357 3.74 -7.16 -11.75
CA TYR A 357 3.82 -7.77 -13.08
C TYR A 357 3.71 -6.73 -14.19
N GLN A 358 4.39 -7.01 -15.30
CA GLN A 358 4.27 -6.28 -16.56
C GLN A 358 3.74 -7.20 -17.65
N MET A 359 2.90 -6.66 -18.50
CA MET A 359 2.34 -7.35 -19.65
C MET A 359 2.55 -6.49 -20.89
N LEU A 360 3.16 -7.05 -21.94
CA LEU A 360 3.52 -6.32 -23.16
C LEU A 360 4.35 -5.03 -22.87
N GLY A 361 5.18 -5.05 -21.82
CA GLY A 361 6.00 -3.92 -21.40
C GLY A 361 5.28 -2.88 -20.54
N LEU A 362 3.99 -3.05 -20.24
CA LEU A 362 3.20 -2.15 -19.40
C LEU A 362 2.94 -2.76 -18.03
N PRO A 363 3.08 -2.00 -16.94
CA PRO A 363 2.74 -2.46 -15.60
C PRO A 363 1.24 -2.72 -15.46
N ILE A 364 0.90 -3.74 -14.66
CA ILE A 364 -0.47 -4.14 -14.36
C ILE A 364 -0.87 -3.58 -13.00
N ILE A 365 -1.91 -2.75 -13.00
CA ILE A 365 -2.58 -2.28 -11.79
C ILE A 365 -3.75 -3.21 -11.50
N THR A 366 -3.79 -3.76 -10.29
CA THR A 366 -4.94 -4.55 -9.84
C THR A 366 -5.83 -3.69 -8.96
N ASP A 367 -7.10 -3.62 -9.34
CA ASP A 367 -8.09 -2.80 -8.65
C ASP A 367 -9.39 -3.57 -8.48
N ALA A 368 -9.80 -3.74 -7.23
CA ALA A 368 -11.06 -4.39 -6.89
C ALA A 368 -12.28 -3.50 -7.17
N SER A 369 -12.08 -2.20 -7.46
CA SER A 369 -13.13 -1.27 -7.89
C SER A 369 -13.54 -1.46 -9.35
N VAL A 370 -12.77 -2.22 -10.14
CA VAL A 370 -13.20 -2.66 -11.48
C VAL A 370 -14.44 -3.51 -11.33
N GLY A 371 -15.52 -3.12 -12.04
CA GLY A 371 -16.78 -3.84 -11.94
C GLY A 371 -16.66 -5.29 -12.46
N THR A 372 -17.38 -6.19 -11.79
CA THR A 372 -17.40 -7.62 -12.12
C THR A 372 -18.78 -8.12 -12.51
N THR A 373 -19.74 -7.21 -12.63
CA THR A 373 -21.17 -7.49 -12.88
C THR A 373 -21.65 -6.94 -14.21
N TYR A 374 -20.77 -6.84 -15.19
CA TYR A 374 -21.12 -6.38 -16.53
C TYR A 374 -21.69 -7.50 -17.41
N GLY A 375 -22.21 -7.09 -18.58
CA GLY A 375 -22.84 -7.98 -19.53
C GLY A 375 -24.23 -8.47 -19.10
N ALA A 376 -24.91 -9.16 -20.01
CA ALA A 376 -26.30 -9.62 -19.80
C ALA A 376 -26.43 -10.62 -18.64
N ALA A 377 -25.38 -11.42 -18.39
CA ALA A 377 -25.35 -12.40 -17.29
C ALA A 377 -24.80 -11.82 -15.96
N THR A 378 -24.49 -10.52 -15.91
CA THR A 378 -23.97 -9.83 -14.71
C THR A 378 -22.76 -10.52 -14.08
N ASN A 379 -21.85 -11.07 -14.87
CA ASN A 379 -20.68 -11.84 -14.40
C ASN A 379 -19.38 -11.49 -15.12
N GLN A 380 -19.39 -10.48 -15.99
CA GLN A 380 -18.25 -10.06 -16.79
C GLN A 380 -17.46 -8.95 -16.06
N ASP A 381 -16.16 -8.90 -16.29
CA ASP A 381 -15.31 -7.78 -15.96
C ASP A 381 -14.77 -7.09 -17.21
N GLU A 382 -13.98 -6.07 -17.04
CA GLU A 382 -13.33 -5.32 -18.10
C GLU A 382 -11.85 -5.16 -17.82
N ILE A 383 -11.05 -4.98 -18.88
CA ILE A 383 -9.64 -4.64 -18.80
C ILE A 383 -9.47 -3.28 -19.48
N TYR A 384 -8.78 -2.37 -18.81
CA TYR A 384 -8.50 -1.05 -19.33
C TYR A 384 -7.03 -0.93 -19.68
N CYS A 385 -6.72 -0.37 -20.85
CA CYS A 385 -5.38 0.05 -21.24
C CYS A 385 -5.39 1.57 -21.35
N VAL A 386 -4.63 2.27 -20.53
CA VAL A 386 -4.73 3.73 -20.39
C VAL A 386 -3.39 4.43 -20.54
N ALA A 387 -3.43 5.65 -21.09
CA ALA A 387 -2.35 6.60 -21.03
C ALA A 387 -2.56 7.54 -19.85
N ALA A 388 -1.90 7.29 -18.72
CA ALA A 388 -2.06 8.04 -17.46
C ALA A 388 -1.92 9.58 -17.60
N PRO A 389 -1.06 10.14 -18.47
CA PRO A 389 -0.98 11.58 -18.67
C PRO A 389 -2.29 12.24 -19.13
N GLU A 390 -3.18 11.48 -19.79
CA GLU A 390 -4.48 11.96 -20.27
C GLU A 390 -5.65 11.65 -19.32
N MET A 391 -5.37 10.96 -18.23
CA MET A 391 -6.34 10.65 -17.18
C MET A 391 -6.24 11.70 -16.08
N HIS A 392 -6.90 12.84 -16.25
CA HIS A 392 -6.77 13.98 -15.34
C HIS A 392 -7.67 13.85 -14.12
N LEU A 393 -7.07 13.86 -12.94
CA LEU A 393 -7.75 13.85 -11.64
C LEU A 393 -7.44 15.14 -10.89
N TRP A 394 -8.47 15.89 -10.53
CA TRP A 394 -8.38 17.06 -9.67
C TRP A 394 -8.95 16.74 -8.30
N GLU A 395 -8.15 16.97 -7.29
CA GLU A 395 -8.56 16.80 -5.88
C GLU A 395 -8.33 18.12 -5.12
N GLN A 396 -9.20 18.42 -4.19
CA GLN A 396 -8.98 19.55 -3.30
C GLN A 396 -7.81 19.23 -2.35
N PRO A 397 -6.82 20.12 -2.18
CA PRO A 397 -5.71 19.90 -1.26
C PRO A 397 -6.20 19.64 0.17
N GLY A 398 -5.67 18.60 0.80
CA GLY A 398 -6.06 18.16 2.15
C GLY A 398 -7.36 17.35 2.23
N SER A 399 -8.03 17.08 1.10
CA SER A 399 -9.20 16.19 1.02
C SER A 399 -8.80 14.71 1.28
N PRO A 400 -9.67 13.91 1.92
CA PRO A 400 -10.98 14.27 2.48
C PRO A 400 -10.92 14.98 3.84
N PHE A 401 -11.88 15.89 4.08
CA PHE A 401 -12.02 16.61 5.34
C PHE A 401 -12.94 15.88 6.29
N ALA A 402 -12.56 15.80 7.56
CA ALA A 402 -13.39 15.23 8.62
C ALA A 402 -13.94 16.35 9.52
N LEU A 403 -15.24 16.32 9.77
CA LEU A 403 -15.95 17.24 10.66
C LEU A 403 -16.75 16.43 11.67
N SER A 404 -16.80 16.89 12.92
CA SER A 404 -17.63 16.30 13.96
C SER A 404 -18.59 17.34 14.53
N PHE A 405 -19.88 17.01 14.58
CA PHE A 405 -20.94 17.88 15.06
C PHE A 405 -21.65 17.24 16.27
N ASP A 406 -21.54 17.87 17.43
CA ASP A 406 -22.16 17.40 18.69
C ASP A 406 -23.63 17.91 18.82
N ALA A 407 -23.92 19.09 18.28
CA ALA A 407 -25.20 19.78 18.49
C ALA A 407 -26.42 19.12 17.82
N THR A 408 -26.24 18.43 16.68
CA THR A 408 -27.35 17.88 15.90
C THR A 408 -28.00 16.64 16.54
N GLY A 409 -27.26 15.91 17.38
CA GLY A 409 -27.71 14.70 18.07
C GLY A 409 -27.90 14.87 19.57
N ALA A 410 -27.92 16.11 20.08
CA ALA A 410 -27.93 16.38 21.51
C ALA A 410 -29.11 15.73 22.26
N GLY A 411 -30.29 15.64 21.63
CA GLY A 411 -31.47 14.98 22.22
C GLY A 411 -31.32 13.46 22.38
N ASN A 412 -30.47 12.83 21.58
CA ASN A 412 -30.24 11.39 21.59
C ASN A 412 -28.81 11.02 22.07
N LEU A 413 -28.03 11.99 22.55
CA LEU A 413 -26.64 11.82 22.96
C LEU A 413 -25.80 11.17 21.85
N THR A 414 -25.94 11.64 20.62
CA THR A 414 -25.16 11.20 19.46
C THR A 414 -24.29 12.34 18.91
N VAL A 415 -23.10 12.00 18.47
CA VAL A 415 -22.16 12.88 17.76
C VAL A 415 -22.14 12.46 16.30
N LYS A 416 -22.36 13.40 15.39
CA LYS A 416 -22.34 13.13 13.95
C LYS A 416 -20.96 13.42 13.41
N SER A 417 -20.29 12.40 12.88
CA SER A 417 -19.05 12.53 12.13
C SER A 417 -19.35 12.54 10.63
N VAL A 418 -18.83 13.52 9.91
CA VAL A 418 -18.99 13.68 8.46
C VAL A 418 -17.61 13.75 7.83
N VAL A 419 -17.40 12.94 6.80
CA VAL A 419 -16.22 13.04 5.94
C VAL A 419 -16.68 13.45 4.56
N TYR A 420 -16.04 14.45 3.97
CA TYR A 420 -16.34 14.93 2.63
C TYR A 420 -15.09 15.40 1.91
N GLY A 421 -15.18 15.43 0.60
CA GLY A 421 -14.12 15.96 -0.26
C GLY A 421 -14.65 16.26 -1.64
N TYR A 422 -13.97 17.18 -2.33
CA TYR A 422 -14.30 17.58 -3.69
C TYR A 422 -13.29 16.95 -4.65
N ALA A 423 -13.81 16.35 -5.70
CA ALA A 423 -12.99 15.78 -6.76
C ALA A 423 -13.64 15.96 -8.13
N ALA A 424 -12.83 16.01 -9.15
CA ALA A 424 -13.24 15.98 -10.54
C ALA A 424 -12.29 15.07 -11.30
N PHE A 425 -12.81 14.34 -12.27
CA PHE A 425 -12.02 13.49 -13.14
C PHE A 425 -12.49 13.66 -14.59
N SER A 426 -11.57 13.60 -15.52
CA SER A 426 -11.87 13.57 -16.94
C SER A 426 -10.80 12.85 -17.75
N ALA A 427 -11.24 11.94 -18.59
CA ALA A 427 -10.48 11.35 -19.69
C ALA A 427 -10.95 11.89 -21.07
N GLU A 428 -11.81 12.92 -21.08
CA GLU A 428 -12.48 13.40 -22.30
C GLU A 428 -11.65 14.38 -23.12
N ARG A 429 -10.49 14.80 -22.61
CA ARG A 429 -9.54 15.60 -23.41
C ARG A 429 -9.10 14.82 -24.64
N TYR A 430 -8.71 13.56 -24.44
CA TYR A 430 -8.45 12.57 -25.48
C TYR A 430 -9.12 11.25 -25.12
N PRO A 431 -10.41 11.07 -25.44
CA PRO A 431 -11.16 9.89 -25.03
C PRO A 431 -10.52 8.58 -25.50
N LEU A 432 -9.91 8.59 -26.69
CA LEU A 432 -9.26 7.44 -27.30
C LEU A 432 -7.88 7.10 -26.67
N ALA A 433 -7.42 7.88 -25.68
CA ALA A 433 -6.25 7.53 -24.86
C ALA A 433 -6.51 6.39 -23.86
N ALA A 434 -7.75 5.89 -23.82
CA ALA A 434 -8.12 4.69 -23.11
C ALA A 434 -8.69 3.66 -24.10
N SER A 435 -8.33 2.38 -23.91
CA SER A 435 -8.95 1.25 -24.60
C SER A 435 -9.58 0.31 -23.57
N ILE A 436 -10.78 -0.14 -23.84
CA ILE A 436 -11.60 -0.96 -22.95
C ILE A 436 -11.85 -2.30 -23.63
N ILE A 437 -11.35 -3.37 -23.04
CA ILE A 437 -11.63 -4.74 -23.48
C ILE A 437 -12.80 -5.25 -22.65
N SER A 438 -13.87 -5.66 -23.33
CA SER A 438 -15.11 -6.15 -22.69
C SER A 438 -15.71 -7.30 -23.49
N GLY A 439 -16.64 -8.04 -22.90
CA GLY A 439 -17.38 -9.08 -23.58
C GLY A 439 -17.42 -10.42 -22.85
N THR A 440 -18.11 -11.40 -23.46
CA THR A 440 -18.40 -12.71 -22.85
C THR A 440 -17.16 -13.56 -22.54
N GLY A 441 -16.01 -13.25 -23.14
CA GLY A 441 -14.74 -13.90 -22.81
C GLY A 441 -14.12 -13.42 -21.47
N LEU A 442 -14.67 -12.37 -20.86
CA LEU A 442 -14.22 -11.86 -19.57
C LEU A 442 -15.16 -12.24 -18.41
N THR A 443 -15.75 -13.42 -18.47
CA THR A 443 -16.51 -13.98 -17.33
C THR A 443 -15.60 -14.35 -16.17
N ALA A 444 -16.21 -14.62 -15.01
CA ALA A 444 -15.46 -15.11 -13.84
C ALA A 444 -14.67 -16.37 -14.22
N PRO A 445 -13.34 -16.39 -14.03
CA PRO A 445 -12.54 -17.56 -14.34
C PRO A 445 -12.90 -18.74 -13.43
N SER A 446 -12.90 -19.94 -13.99
CA SER A 446 -12.89 -21.21 -13.25
C SER A 446 -11.47 -21.78 -13.32
N PHE A 447 -10.92 -22.21 -12.21
CA PHE A 447 -9.58 -22.81 -12.08
C PHE A 447 -9.68 -24.30 -11.95
#